data_dc2ffa19a7ac87a0a408ba59d6d84783
#
_entry.id   dc2ffa19a7ac87a0a408ba59d6d84783
#
_cell.length_a   1.000
_cell.length_b   1.000
_cell.length_c   1.000
_cell.angle_alpha   90.00
_cell.angle_beta   90.00
_cell.angle_gamma   90.00
#
_symmetry.space_group_name_H-M   'P 1'
#
loop_
_entity.id
_entity.type
_entity.pdbx_description
1 polymer ?
#
loop_
_entity_poly.entity_id
_entity_poly.type
_entity_poly.pdbx_seq_one_letter_code
_entity_poly.pdbx_strand_id
1 'polypeptide(L)'
;MKDSKPVVGVDIAKRVFQLHWIDMETGEIVSLQLKREKFLAHFTNRASCLIGMEACGGAQHWARKLVAMGHQVKLMPAKAVRPFFGGNKSDAHDARAIWTAVQQPGVKAVAVKTEEQQAILALHRMRQQLVKFRTAQINGLRGLLKEYGEVMAQGKAGIRKGLAEALQRLADRLPAMVIDTLREQWERIGKLDEQVGEIERRLKVWHKKTWPASVLPIFPAWACSPRRQRWPRWGRPRPSSPAVNLLPGSAWFLDKPAPAGEYGSWASASAVIPTCARC
;
A
#
# COMPACT_ATOMS: atom_id res chain seq x y z
N MET A 1 37.58 -1.64 -19.84
CA MET A 1 36.92 -0.81 -18.81
C MET A 1 35.43 -0.93 -19.05
N LYS A 2 34.65 -1.42 -18.08
CA LYS A 2 33.18 -1.40 -18.21
C LYS A 2 32.75 0.06 -18.20
N ASP A 3 32.10 0.52 -19.28
CA ASP A 3 31.47 1.83 -19.33
C ASP A 3 30.51 1.99 -18.13
N SER A 4 31.00 2.63 -17.07
CA SER A 4 30.19 2.89 -15.89
C SER A 4 29.25 4.04 -16.25
N LYS A 5 27.98 3.66 -16.45
CA LYS A 5 26.93 4.67 -16.71
C LYS A 5 26.81 5.62 -15.51
N PRO A 6 26.62 6.92 -15.76
CA PRO A 6 26.36 7.87 -14.69
C PRO A 6 25.16 7.43 -13.84
N VAL A 7 25.25 7.58 -12.53
CA VAL A 7 24.21 7.19 -11.58
C VAL A 7 23.55 8.43 -11.00
N VAL A 8 22.22 8.48 -11.01
CA VAL A 8 21.44 9.60 -10.47
C VAL A 8 20.45 9.07 -9.44
N GLY A 9 20.49 9.58 -8.21
CA GLY A 9 19.47 9.36 -7.19
C GLY A 9 18.40 10.43 -7.30
N VAL A 10 17.13 10.04 -7.30
CA VAL A 10 16.00 10.97 -7.43
C VAL A 10 15.01 10.71 -6.31
N ASP A 11 14.82 11.70 -5.44
CA ASP A 11 13.70 11.73 -4.50
C ASP A 11 12.53 12.48 -5.13
N ILE A 12 11.34 11.86 -5.07
CA ILE A 12 10.12 12.33 -5.73
C ILE A 12 9.17 12.90 -4.69
N ALA A 13 9.00 14.20 -4.70
CA ALA A 13 7.98 14.88 -3.91
C ALA A 13 6.79 15.35 -4.78
N LYS A 14 5.79 15.97 -4.16
CA LYS A 14 4.57 16.39 -4.84
C LYS A 14 4.81 17.47 -5.91
N ARG A 15 5.65 18.43 -5.62
CA ARG A 15 5.88 19.63 -6.48
C ARG A 15 7.31 19.74 -6.98
N VAL A 16 8.25 19.26 -6.21
CA VAL A 16 9.69 19.43 -6.44
C VAL A 16 10.36 18.08 -6.31
N PHE A 17 11.34 17.83 -7.17
CA PHE A 17 12.16 16.61 -7.14
C PHE A 17 13.57 16.99 -6.78
N GLN A 18 14.20 16.21 -5.91
CA GLN A 18 15.57 16.37 -5.53
C GLN A 18 16.43 15.31 -6.24
N LEU A 19 17.47 15.76 -6.91
CA LEU A 19 18.41 14.92 -7.65
C LEU A 19 19.76 14.95 -6.95
N HIS A 20 20.46 13.84 -6.98
CA HIS A 20 21.83 13.71 -6.49
C HIS A 20 22.65 12.83 -7.41
N TRP A 21 23.83 13.31 -7.85
CA TRP A 21 24.77 12.51 -8.61
C TRP A 21 26.20 13.03 -8.39
N ILE A 22 27.18 12.24 -8.82
CA ILE A 22 28.57 12.68 -8.93
C ILE A 22 28.84 12.89 -10.41
N ASP A 23 29.35 14.06 -10.76
CA ASP A 23 29.82 14.32 -12.10
C ASP A 23 31.05 13.45 -12.39
N MET A 24 31.02 12.71 -13.51
CA MET A 24 32.07 11.73 -13.83
C MET A 24 33.33 12.36 -14.37
N GLU A 25 33.24 13.60 -14.84
CA GLU A 25 34.40 14.34 -15.42
C GLU A 25 35.14 15.14 -14.34
N THR A 26 34.37 15.84 -13.48
CA THR A 26 34.93 16.72 -12.46
C THR A 26 35.06 16.07 -11.08
N GLY A 27 34.33 14.97 -10.82
CA GLY A 27 34.23 14.35 -9.52
C GLY A 27 33.36 15.12 -8.53
N GLU A 28 32.73 16.21 -8.95
CA GLU A 28 31.92 17.06 -8.07
C GLU A 28 30.60 16.40 -7.70
N ILE A 29 30.19 16.61 -6.44
CA ILE A 29 28.88 16.20 -5.96
C ILE A 29 27.86 17.25 -6.35
N VAL A 30 26.91 16.86 -7.21
CA VAL A 30 25.83 17.76 -7.64
C VAL A 30 24.53 17.39 -6.92
N SER A 31 23.92 18.40 -6.29
CA SER A 31 22.61 18.31 -5.67
C SER A 31 21.70 19.35 -6.29
N LEU A 32 20.67 18.92 -7.00
CA LEU A 32 19.83 19.79 -7.81
C LEU A 32 18.36 19.61 -7.45
N GLN A 33 17.68 20.72 -7.20
CA GLN A 33 16.25 20.75 -6.99
C GLN A 33 15.54 21.17 -8.28
N LEU A 34 14.60 20.37 -8.75
CA LEU A 34 13.83 20.62 -9.97
C LEU A 34 12.34 20.69 -9.69
N LYS A 35 11.67 21.68 -10.28
CA LYS A 35 10.21 21.67 -10.36
C LYS A 35 9.75 20.48 -11.19
N ARG A 36 8.63 19.87 -10.79
CA ARG A 36 8.02 18.71 -11.44
C ARG A 36 7.93 18.85 -12.97
N GLU A 37 7.59 20.02 -13.46
CA GLU A 37 7.43 20.33 -14.89
C GLU A 37 8.74 20.26 -15.67
N LYS A 38 9.87 20.62 -15.03
CA LYS A 38 11.19 20.64 -15.65
C LYS A 38 11.93 19.30 -15.54
N PHE A 39 11.38 18.33 -14.80
CA PHE A 39 12.07 17.09 -14.49
C PHE A 39 12.42 16.26 -15.73
N LEU A 40 11.48 16.01 -16.64
CA LEU A 40 11.74 15.24 -17.86
C LEU A 40 12.67 16.00 -18.82
N ALA A 41 12.48 17.31 -18.97
CA ALA A 41 13.34 18.14 -19.82
C ALA A 41 14.82 18.05 -19.43
N HIS A 42 15.11 17.93 -18.12
CA HIS A 42 16.47 17.73 -17.62
C HIS A 42 17.13 16.44 -18.14
N PHE A 43 16.35 15.39 -18.38
CA PHE A 43 16.85 14.10 -18.86
C PHE A 43 16.82 13.96 -20.39
N THR A 44 16.09 14.80 -21.12
CA THR A 44 15.90 14.68 -22.58
C THR A 44 17.23 14.70 -23.36
N ASN A 45 18.17 15.57 -22.95
CA ASN A 45 19.46 15.74 -23.63
C ASN A 45 20.61 15.07 -22.86
N ARG A 46 20.30 14.25 -21.85
CA ARG A 46 21.33 13.58 -21.06
C ARG A 46 21.63 12.20 -21.62
N ALA A 47 22.91 11.82 -21.66
CA ALA A 47 23.33 10.47 -22.00
C ALA A 47 22.62 9.43 -21.11
N SER A 48 22.42 8.21 -21.60
CA SER A 48 21.76 7.12 -20.86
C SER A 48 22.44 6.91 -19.52
N CYS A 49 21.69 7.06 -18.43
CA CYS A 49 22.16 6.91 -17.05
C CYS A 49 21.33 5.91 -16.27
N LEU A 50 21.88 5.45 -15.13
CA LEU A 50 21.14 4.65 -14.17
C LEU A 50 20.44 5.57 -13.16
N ILE A 51 19.10 5.55 -13.13
CA ILE A 51 18.30 6.40 -12.25
C ILE A 51 17.72 5.54 -11.13
N GLY A 52 18.10 5.85 -9.89
CA GLY A 52 17.51 5.29 -8.68
C GLY A 52 16.35 6.13 -8.19
N MET A 53 15.23 5.50 -7.84
CA MET A 53 14.08 6.17 -7.23
C MET A 53 13.47 5.28 -6.15
N GLU A 54 12.90 5.89 -5.10
CA GLU A 54 12.08 5.14 -4.17
C GLU A 54 10.74 4.75 -4.82
N ALA A 55 10.27 3.53 -4.54
CA ALA A 55 8.97 3.01 -5.02
C ALA A 55 7.80 3.62 -4.23
N CYS A 56 7.69 4.95 -4.26
CA CYS A 56 6.65 5.74 -3.62
C CYS A 56 5.45 6.02 -4.55
N GLY A 57 4.52 6.87 -4.10
CA GLY A 57 3.38 7.33 -4.91
C GLY A 57 3.86 8.13 -6.12
N GLY A 58 3.46 7.72 -7.34
CA GLY A 58 3.86 8.38 -8.59
C GLY A 58 5.15 7.85 -9.21
N ALA A 59 6.03 7.15 -8.48
CA ALA A 59 7.30 6.66 -9.00
C ALA A 59 7.18 5.81 -10.27
N GLN A 60 6.14 4.99 -10.37
CA GLN A 60 5.89 4.15 -11.56
C GLN A 60 5.65 4.98 -12.83
N HIS A 61 4.95 6.10 -12.72
CA HIS A 61 4.71 7.01 -13.85
C HIS A 61 6.02 7.58 -14.38
N TRP A 62 6.86 8.13 -13.49
CA TRP A 62 8.14 8.72 -13.86
C TRP A 62 9.12 7.67 -14.36
N ALA A 63 9.14 6.49 -13.75
CA ALA A 63 9.96 5.38 -14.22
C ALA A 63 9.67 5.00 -15.67
N ARG A 64 8.37 4.87 -16.05
CA ARG A 64 7.99 4.58 -17.44
C ARG A 64 8.46 5.68 -18.40
N LYS A 65 8.28 6.95 -18.03
CA LYS A 65 8.70 8.08 -18.87
C LYS A 65 10.22 8.06 -19.09
N LEU A 66 11.01 7.88 -18.03
CA LEU A 66 12.47 7.83 -18.10
C LEU A 66 12.97 6.60 -18.88
N VAL A 67 12.33 5.45 -18.73
CA VAL A 67 12.63 4.24 -19.52
C VAL A 67 12.34 4.48 -21.00
N ALA A 68 11.22 5.15 -21.34
CA ALA A 68 10.90 5.50 -22.73
C ALA A 68 11.90 6.49 -23.34
N MET A 69 12.61 7.27 -22.52
CA MET A 69 13.70 8.16 -22.94
C MET A 69 15.07 7.45 -23.06
N GLY A 70 15.14 6.13 -22.82
CA GLY A 70 16.37 5.33 -22.94
C GLY A 70 17.21 5.24 -21.67
N HIS A 71 16.73 5.75 -20.53
CA HIS A 71 17.42 5.61 -19.24
C HIS A 71 17.13 4.26 -18.57
N GLN A 72 18.07 3.80 -17.76
CA GLN A 72 17.91 2.63 -16.92
C GLN A 72 17.32 3.04 -15.57
N VAL A 73 16.15 2.52 -15.19
CA VAL A 73 15.50 2.92 -13.95
C VAL A 73 15.41 1.75 -12.95
N LYS A 74 15.84 1.98 -11.71
CA LYS A 74 15.67 1.05 -10.61
C LYS A 74 14.77 1.68 -9.54
N LEU A 75 13.58 1.10 -9.35
CA LEU A 75 12.69 1.44 -8.24
C LEU A 75 13.07 0.62 -7.01
N MET A 76 13.30 1.25 -5.88
CA MET A 76 13.69 0.58 -4.65
C MET A 76 12.60 0.69 -3.59
N PRO A 77 12.32 -0.40 -2.82
CA PRO A 77 11.41 -0.31 -1.68
C PRO A 77 11.96 0.65 -0.62
N ALA A 78 11.12 1.46 0.02
CA ALA A 78 11.51 2.38 1.08
C ALA A 78 12.41 1.75 2.14
N LYS A 79 12.09 0.52 2.58
CA LYS A 79 12.91 -0.19 3.56
C LYS A 79 14.33 -0.54 3.09
N ALA A 80 14.58 -0.58 1.78
CA ALA A 80 15.91 -0.85 1.24
C ALA A 80 16.74 0.44 1.12
N VAL A 81 16.11 1.60 1.06
CA VAL A 81 16.76 2.91 1.07
C VAL A 81 17.03 3.40 2.49
N ARG A 82 16.14 3.06 3.43
CA ARG A 82 16.19 3.51 4.83
C ARG A 82 17.55 3.36 5.54
N PRO A 83 18.33 2.28 5.36
CA PRO A 83 19.64 2.14 6.01
C PRO A 83 20.70 3.19 5.58
N PHE A 84 20.47 3.86 4.45
CA PHE A 84 21.37 4.86 3.89
C PHE A 84 20.99 6.31 4.25
N PHE A 85 19.89 6.51 4.96
CA PHE A 85 19.55 7.80 5.54
C PHE A 85 20.50 8.09 6.70
N GLY A 86 21.28 9.15 6.58
CA GLY A 86 22.19 9.63 7.63
C GLY A 86 21.81 11.03 8.10
N GLY A 87 21.79 11.24 9.42
CA GLY A 87 21.60 12.57 10.01
C GLY A 87 20.18 13.13 9.95
N ASN A 88 20.07 14.46 9.99
CA ASN A 88 18.79 15.15 9.95
C ASN A 88 18.10 14.97 8.60
N LYS A 89 16.79 14.77 8.65
CA LYS A 89 15.96 14.59 7.46
C LYS A 89 15.94 15.85 6.61
N SER A 90 16.44 15.72 5.37
CA SER A 90 16.32 16.76 4.34
C SER A 90 16.19 16.07 2.97
N ASP A 91 15.53 16.72 2.03
CA ASP A 91 15.30 16.18 0.68
C ASP A 91 16.64 15.86 -0.04
N ALA A 92 17.69 16.64 0.21
CA ALA A 92 19.02 16.40 -0.34
C ALA A 92 19.64 15.11 0.23
N HIS A 93 19.49 14.84 1.51
CA HIS A 93 19.92 13.57 2.14
C HIS A 93 19.12 12.39 1.61
N ASP A 94 17.84 12.56 1.36
CA ASP A 94 16.97 11.51 0.83
C ASP A 94 17.40 11.13 -0.60
N ALA A 95 17.68 12.09 -1.47
CA ALA A 95 18.21 11.83 -2.82
C ALA A 95 19.59 11.17 -2.80
N ARG A 96 20.48 11.58 -1.88
CA ARG A 96 21.80 10.95 -1.68
C ARG A 96 21.65 9.50 -1.19
N ALA A 97 20.76 9.24 -0.25
CA ALA A 97 20.49 7.88 0.24
C ALA A 97 20.01 6.96 -0.88
N ILE A 98 19.13 7.46 -1.75
CA ILE A 98 18.66 6.76 -2.94
C ILE A 98 19.81 6.48 -3.92
N TRP A 99 20.68 7.47 -4.17
CA TRP A 99 21.88 7.33 -5.00
C TRP A 99 22.83 6.27 -4.45
N THR A 100 23.08 6.25 -3.16
CA THR A 100 23.90 5.23 -2.50
C THR A 100 23.27 3.85 -2.61
N ALA A 101 21.96 3.74 -2.29
CA ALA A 101 21.24 2.47 -2.29
C ALA A 101 21.17 1.79 -3.67
N VAL A 102 21.00 2.57 -4.75
CA VAL A 102 20.85 2.01 -6.11
C VAL A 102 22.09 1.29 -6.61
N GLN A 103 23.25 1.63 -6.07
CA GLN A 103 24.56 1.06 -6.42
C GLN A 103 24.86 -0.21 -5.63
N GLN A 104 24.12 -0.48 -4.55
CA GLN A 104 24.36 -1.66 -3.71
C GLN A 104 23.89 -2.96 -4.39
N PRO A 105 24.73 -3.98 -4.52
CA PRO A 105 24.37 -5.22 -5.21
C PRO A 105 23.25 -6.01 -4.52
N GLY A 106 23.10 -5.87 -3.20
CA GLY A 106 22.06 -6.54 -2.41
C GLY A 106 20.66 -5.91 -2.49
N VAL A 107 20.53 -4.70 -3.02
CA VAL A 107 19.25 -3.99 -3.09
C VAL A 107 18.43 -4.50 -4.27
N LYS A 108 17.32 -5.18 -3.95
CA LYS A 108 16.39 -5.71 -4.96
C LYS A 108 15.46 -4.62 -5.47
N ALA A 109 15.52 -4.35 -6.77
CA ALA A 109 14.61 -3.41 -7.41
C ALA A 109 13.18 -3.97 -7.50
N VAL A 110 12.21 -3.05 -7.47
CA VAL A 110 10.81 -3.30 -7.81
C VAL A 110 10.66 -3.13 -9.33
N ALA A 111 10.02 -4.07 -9.99
CA ALA A 111 9.78 -3.97 -11.43
C ALA A 111 8.94 -2.72 -11.78
N VAL A 112 9.34 -2.04 -12.85
CA VAL A 112 8.51 -0.98 -13.45
C VAL A 112 7.30 -1.64 -14.09
N LYS A 113 6.11 -1.23 -13.67
CA LYS A 113 4.83 -1.80 -14.11
C LYS A 113 4.33 -1.08 -15.35
N THR A 114 3.72 -1.84 -16.27
CA THR A 114 2.95 -1.23 -17.36
C THR A 114 1.75 -0.44 -16.80
N GLU A 115 1.16 0.43 -17.61
CA GLU A 115 -0.03 1.17 -17.20
C GLU A 115 -1.20 0.24 -16.91
N GLU A 116 -1.36 -0.82 -17.72
CA GLU A 116 -2.38 -1.84 -17.51
C GLU A 116 -2.20 -2.57 -16.16
N GLN A 117 -0.98 -3.03 -15.86
CA GLN A 117 -0.68 -3.65 -14.57
C GLN A 117 -0.97 -2.71 -13.40
N GLN A 118 -0.66 -1.43 -13.55
CA GLN A 118 -0.93 -0.43 -12.53
C GLN A 118 -2.43 -0.15 -12.37
N ALA A 119 -3.19 -0.12 -13.48
CA ALA A 119 -4.64 0.04 -13.45
C ALA A 119 -5.34 -1.10 -12.68
N ILE A 120 -4.94 -2.33 -12.92
CA ILE A 120 -5.47 -3.48 -12.17
C ILE A 120 -5.13 -3.39 -10.68
N LEU A 121 -3.91 -2.99 -10.33
CA LEU A 121 -3.55 -2.75 -8.93
C LEU A 121 -4.37 -1.62 -8.30
N ALA A 122 -4.76 -0.60 -9.07
CA ALA A 122 -5.64 0.46 -8.59
C ALA A 122 -7.04 -0.09 -8.28
N LEU A 123 -7.62 -0.93 -9.14
CA LEU A 123 -8.91 -1.60 -8.87
C LEU A 123 -8.85 -2.44 -7.60
N HIS A 124 -7.78 -3.20 -7.39
CA HIS A 124 -7.61 -3.95 -6.15
C HIS A 124 -7.54 -3.02 -4.91
N ARG A 125 -6.85 -1.89 -4.99
CA ARG A 125 -6.78 -0.90 -3.89
C ARG A 125 -8.16 -0.29 -3.59
N MET A 126 -8.91 0.08 -4.62
CA MET A 126 -10.29 0.58 -4.49
C MET A 126 -11.17 -0.46 -3.80
N ARG A 127 -11.12 -1.71 -4.27
CA ARG A 127 -11.84 -2.81 -3.62
C ARG A 127 -11.47 -2.95 -2.13
N GLN A 128 -10.19 -2.94 -1.80
CA GLN A 128 -9.74 -3.02 -0.41
C GLN A 128 -10.27 -1.88 0.44
N GLN A 129 -10.29 -0.68 -0.10
CA GLN A 129 -10.80 0.51 0.57
C GLN A 129 -12.31 0.38 0.85
N LEU A 130 -13.10 -0.04 -0.13
CA LEU A 130 -14.52 -0.30 0.04
C LEU A 130 -14.81 -1.39 1.08
N VAL A 131 -14.03 -2.48 1.09
CA VAL A 131 -14.13 -3.54 2.11
C VAL A 131 -13.81 -3.01 3.52
N LYS A 132 -12.82 -2.12 3.66
CA LYS A 132 -12.50 -1.46 4.93
C LYS A 132 -13.65 -0.57 5.40
N PHE A 133 -14.19 0.26 4.51
CA PHE A 133 -15.33 1.14 4.83
C PHE A 133 -16.55 0.32 5.25
N ARG A 134 -16.90 -0.71 4.49
CA ARG A 134 -17.99 -1.61 4.84
C ARG A 134 -17.81 -2.24 6.23
N THR A 135 -16.61 -2.74 6.51
CA THR A 135 -16.30 -3.36 7.80
C THR A 135 -16.39 -2.36 8.95
N ALA A 136 -15.89 -1.15 8.75
CA ALA A 136 -15.99 -0.08 9.74
C ALA A 136 -17.45 0.29 10.02
N GLN A 137 -18.28 0.43 8.98
CA GLN A 137 -19.71 0.73 9.13
C GLN A 137 -20.48 -0.40 9.82
N ILE A 138 -20.21 -1.67 9.46
CA ILE A 138 -20.82 -2.82 10.16
C ILE A 138 -20.46 -2.81 11.65
N ASN A 139 -19.20 -2.56 11.99
CA ASN A 139 -18.76 -2.53 13.38
C ASN A 139 -19.35 -1.33 14.13
N GLY A 140 -19.43 -0.16 13.47
CA GLY A 140 -20.08 1.02 14.05
C GLY A 140 -21.57 0.78 14.33
N LEU A 141 -22.30 0.23 13.36
CA LEU A 141 -23.72 -0.09 13.54
C LEU A 141 -23.95 -1.13 14.65
N ARG A 142 -23.10 -2.16 14.74
CA ARG A 142 -23.16 -3.14 15.85
C ARG A 142 -22.86 -2.51 17.21
N GLY A 143 -21.89 -1.56 17.23
CA GLY A 143 -21.58 -0.81 18.45
C GLY A 143 -22.78 -0.01 18.95
N LEU A 144 -23.40 0.76 18.06
CA LEU A 144 -24.59 1.56 18.37
C LEU A 144 -25.76 0.69 18.88
N LEU A 145 -26.06 -0.41 18.18
CA LEU A 145 -27.14 -1.33 18.61
C LEU A 145 -26.85 -1.94 19.99
N LYS A 146 -25.59 -2.23 20.29
CA LYS A 146 -25.18 -2.77 21.60
C LYS A 146 -25.45 -1.80 22.75
N GLU A 147 -25.30 -0.48 22.54
CA GLU A 147 -25.62 0.55 23.55
C GLU A 147 -27.08 0.51 23.96
N TYR A 148 -27.97 0.01 23.09
CA TYR A 148 -29.39 -0.16 23.38
C TYR A 148 -29.78 -1.58 23.80
N GLY A 149 -28.79 -2.46 24.06
CA GLY A 149 -28.99 -3.84 24.49
C GLY A 149 -29.12 -4.86 23.35
N GLU A 150 -29.05 -4.43 22.09
CA GLU A 150 -29.18 -5.31 20.93
C GLU A 150 -27.83 -5.88 20.53
N VAL A 151 -27.56 -7.13 20.89
CA VAL A 151 -26.28 -7.81 20.61
C VAL A 151 -26.37 -8.60 19.32
N MET A 152 -25.61 -8.19 18.29
CA MET A 152 -25.56 -8.85 17.00
C MET A 152 -24.40 -9.84 16.91
N ALA A 153 -24.61 -10.99 16.25
CA ALA A 153 -23.55 -11.93 15.94
C ALA A 153 -22.44 -11.30 15.07
N GLN A 154 -21.25 -11.90 15.06
CA GLN A 154 -20.11 -11.37 14.32
C GLN A 154 -20.32 -11.41 12.81
N GLY A 155 -19.76 -10.40 12.14
CA GLY A 155 -19.75 -10.29 10.68
C GLY A 155 -21.06 -9.79 10.09
N LYS A 156 -21.06 -9.63 8.76
CA LYS A 156 -22.20 -9.12 8.00
C LYS A 156 -23.43 -10.02 8.09
N ALA A 157 -23.22 -11.36 8.04
CA ALA A 157 -24.33 -12.31 8.10
C ALA A 157 -25.07 -12.25 9.43
N GLY A 158 -24.35 -12.02 10.55
CA GLY A 158 -24.93 -11.89 11.86
C GLY A 158 -25.85 -10.67 11.98
N ILE A 159 -25.36 -9.51 11.55
CA ILE A 159 -26.17 -8.27 11.60
C ILE A 159 -27.37 -8.34 10.63
N ARG A 160 -27.18 -8.92 9.42
CA ARG A 160 -28.26 -9.07 8.46
C ARG A 160 -29.45 -9.89 8.99
N LYS A 161 -29.18 -10.91 9.80
CA LYS A 161 -30.24 -11.78 10.36
C LYS A 161 -31.03 -11.09 11.45
N GLY A 162 -30.39 -10.29 12.31
CA GLY A 162 -31.02 -9.75 13.50
C GLY A 162 -31.42 -8.27 13.42
N LEU A 163 -30.97 -7.53 12.40
CA LEU A 163 -31.14 -6.08 12.36
C LEU A 163 -32.62 -5.66 12.28
N ALA A 164 -33.41 -6.31 11.41
CA ALA A 164 -34.81 -5.94 11.22
C ALA A 164 -35.60 -6.07 12.51
N GLU A 165 -35.45 -7.20 13.23
CA GLU A 165 -36.10 -7.46 14.51
C GLU A 165 -35.60 -6.50 15.61
N ALA A 166 -34.30 -6.22 15.63
CA ALA A 166 -33.73 -5.27 16.59
C ALA A 166 -34.28 -3.85 16.37
N LEU A 167 -34.34 -3.38 15.12
CA LEU A 167 -34.92 -2.08 14.83
C LEU A 167 -36.41 -2.00 15.16
N GLN A 168 -37.13 -3.10 15.00
CA GLN A 168 -38.55 -3.15 15.39
C GLN A 168 -38.69 -3.04 16.92
N ARG A 169 -37.91 -3.77 17.70
CA ARG A 169 -37.93 -3.64 19.19
C ARG A 169 -37.49 -2.27 19.68
N LEU A 170 -36.60 -1.61 18.95
CA LEU A 170 -36.10 -0.28 19.31
C LEU A 170 -37.05 0.85 18.85
N ALA A 171 -37.94 0.61 17.89
CA ALA A 171 -38.85 1.62 17.37
C ALA A 171 -39.79 2.21 18.43
N ASP A 172 -40.20 1.41 19.44
CA ASP A 172 -41.04 1.86 20.55
C ASP A 172 -40.23 2.60 21.63
N ARG A 173 -38.91 2.55 21.58
CA ARG A 173 -38.00 3.06 22.63
C ARG A 173 -37.16 4.26 22.20
N LEU A 174 -36.94 4.39 20.91
CA LEU A 174 -36.05 5.41 20.35
C LEU A 174 -36.84 6.37 19.44
N PRO A 175 -36.39 7.62 19.32
CA PRO A 175 -36.97 8.56 18.35
C PRO A 175 -36.90 8.01 16.91
N ALA A 176 -37.96 8.22 16.12
CA ALA A 176 -38.05 7.74 14.74
C ALA A 176 -36.81 8.15 13.90
N MET A 177 -36.31 9.37 14.08
CA MET A 177 -35.10 9.87 13.42
C MET A 177 -33.87 8.94 13.61
N VAL A 178 -33.71 8.33 14.81
CA VAL A 178 -32.60 7.41 15.09
C VAL A 178 -32.80 6.09 14.34
N ILE A 179 -34.02 5.55 14.38
CA ILE A 179 -34.39 4.31 13.66
C ILE A 179 -34.18 4.46 12.15
N ASP A 180 -34.62 5.57 11.58
CA ASP A 180 -34.45 5.84 10.14
C ASP A 180 -32.99 5.99 9.77
N THR A 181 -32.20 6.70 10.58
CA THR A 181 -30.74 6.81 10.37
C THR A 181 -30.03 5.44 10.44
N LEU A 182 -30.44 4.55 11.35
CA LEU A 182 -29.89 3.19 11.44
C LEU A 182 -30.25 2.35 10.18
N ARG A 183 -31.48 2.52 9.64
CA ARG A 183 -31.89 1.90 8.36
C ARG A 183 -31.06 2.41 7.19
N GLU A 184 -30.88 3.72 7.08
CA GLU A 184 -30.02 4.32 6.05
C GLU A 184 -28.58 3.82 6.11
N GLN A 185 -28.00 3.67 7.31
CA GLN A 185 -26.67 3.11 7.48
C GLN A 185 -26.59 1.66 6.96
N TRP A 186 -27.63 0.86 7.19
CA TRP A 186 -27.70 -0.49 6.66
C TRP A 186 -27.79 -0.54 5.14
N GLU A 187 -28.61 0.31 4.54
CA GLU A 187 -28.71 0.44 3.07
C GLU A 187 -27.38 0.85 2.47
N ARG A 188 -26.66 1.78 3.10
CA ARG A 188 -25.31 2.19 2.69
C ARG A 188 -24.33 1.03 2.70
N ILE A 189 -24.40 0.14 3.69
CA ILE A 189 -23.62 -1.10 3.73
C ILE A 189 -23.96 -2.00 2.53
N GLY A 190 -25.23 -2.09 2.14
CA GLY A 190 -25.69 -2.79 0.95
C GLY A 190 -25.05 -2.24 -0.34
N LYS A 191 -25.09 -0.92 -0.53
CA LYS A 191 -24.45 -0.24 -1.68
C LYS A 191 -22.95 -0.49 -1.76
N LEU A 192 -22.26 -0.51 -0.61
CA LEU A 192 -20.82 -0.85 -0.57
C LEU A 192 -20.56 -2.30 -0.99
N ASP A 193 -21.45 -3.24 -0.65
CA ASP A 193 -21.34 -4.63 -1.11
C ASP A 193 -21.49 -4.77 -2.62
N GLU A 194 -22.45 -4.07 -3.19
CA GLU A 194 -22.67 -4.03 -4.65
C GLU A 194 -21.45 -3.50 -5.37
N GLN A 195 -20.86 -2.39 -4.88
CA GLN A 195 -19.64 -1.81 -5.44
C GLN A 195 -18.44 -2.77 -5.35
N VAL A 196 -18.28 -3.47 -4.22
CA VAL A 196 -17.23 -4.51 -4.07
C VAL A 196 -17.46 -5.63 -5.08
N GLY A 197 -18.69 -6.13 -5.19
CA GLY A 197 -19.06 -7.20 -6.12
C GLY A 197 -18.82 -6.83 -7.58
N GLU A 198 -19.11 -5.57 -7.95
CA GLU A 198 -18.85 -5.07 -9.30
C GLU A 198 -17.36 -5.05 -9.63
N ILE A 199 -16.51 -4.53 -8.74
CA ILE A 199 -15.07 -4.55 -8.96
C ILE A 199 -14.54 -6.00 -9.04
N GLU A 200 -15.06 -6.90 -8.21
CA GLU A 200 -14.67 -8.32 -8.26
C GLU A 200 -15.06 -8.98 -9.58
N ARG A 201 -16.24 -8.67 -10.14
CA ARG A 201 -16.66 -9.15 -11.46
C ARG A 201 -15.71 -8.66 -12.56
N ARG A 202 -15.39 -7.35 -12.56
CA ARG A 202 -14.43 -6.76 -13.52
C ARG A 202 -13.06 -7.39 -13.43
N LEU A 203 -12.53 -7.60 -12.23
CA LEU A 203 -11.25 -8.26 -11.99
C LEU A 203 -11.27 -9.72 -12.50
N LYS A 204 -12.36 -10.48 -12.27
CA LYS A 204 -12.50 -11.85 -12.77
C LYS A 204 -12.51 -11.91 -14.29
N VAL A 205 -13.22 -11.00 -14.95
CA VAL A 205 -13.26 -10.92 -16.42
C VAL A 205 -11.88 -10.62 -16.97
N TRP A 206 -11.19 -9.66 -16.41
CA TRP A 206 -9.83 -9.29 -16.83
C TRP A 206 -8.84 -10.45 -16.65
N HIS A 207 -8.87 -11.12 -15.51
CA HIS A 207 -8.03 -12.31 -15.26
C HIS A 207 -8.24 -13.42 -16.29
N LYS A 208 -9.50 -13.71 -16.64
CA LYS A 208 -9.81 -14.72 -17.68
C LYS A 208 -9.26 -14.34 -19.04
N LYS A 209 -9.27 -13.05 -19.39
CA LYS A 209 -8.78 -12.54 -20.68
C LYS A 209 -7.26 -12.53 -20.77
N THR A 210 -6.58 -12.17 -19.68
CA THR A 210 -5.13 -11.90 -19.67
C THR A 210 -4.32 -13.15 -19.29
N TRP A 211 -4.93 -14.10 -18.57
CA TRP A 211 -4.27 -15.34 -18.16
C TRP A 211 -5.07 -16.57 -18.57
N PRO A 212 -4.60 -17.33 -19.58
CA PRO A 212 -5.20 -18.58 -19.95
C PRO A 212 -5.14 -19.59 -18.80
N ALA A 213 -6.11 -20.51 -18.77
CA ALA A 213 -6.32 -21.50 -17.70
C ALA A 213 -5.08 -22.35 -17.34
N SER A 214 -4.10 -22.45 -18.24
CA SER A 214 -2.83 -23.17 -18.02
C SER A 214 -1.91 -22.53 -16.97
N VAL A 215 -2.12 -21.27 -16.61
CA VAL A 215 -1.32 -20.52 -15.61
C VAL A 215 -2.03 -20.40 -14.26
N LEU A 216 -3.32 -20.73 -14.20
CA LEU A 216 -4.16 -20.69 -13.00
C LEU A 216 -3.69 -21.57 -11.81
N PRO A 217 -3.05 -22.74 -11.99
CA PRO A 217 -2.59 -23.56 -10.87
C PRO A 217 -1.47 -22.94 -10.03
N ILE A 218 -0.78 -21.90 -10.54
CA ILE A 218 0.34 -21.26 -9.84
C ILE A 218 -0.16 -20.18 -8.84
N PHE A 219 -1.42 -19.78 -8.94
CA PHE A 219 -2.06 -18.87 -7.98
C PHE A 219 -2.99 -19.66 -7.06
N PRO A 220 -2.60 -19.90 -5.82
CA PRO A 220 -3.47 -20.60 -4.88
C PRO A 220 -4.78 -19.80 -4.68
N ALA A 221 -5.88 -20.52 -4.52
CA ALA A 221 -7.24 -20.00 -4.34
C ALA A 221 -7.40 -18.91 -3.21
N TRP A 222 -6.40 -18.75 -2.37
CA TRP A 222 -6.34 -17.70 -1.35
C TRP A 222 -6.13 -16.28 -1.91
N ALA A 223 -5.72 -16.10 -3.16
CA ALA A 223 -5.66 -14.78 -3.81
C ALA A 223 -7.05 -14.13 -3.91
N CYS A 224 -8.12 -14.91 -3.87
CA CYS A 224 -9.51 -14.48 -3.82
C CYS A 224 -10.13 -14.53 -2.41
N SER A 225 -9.39 -14.99 -1.39
CA SER A 225 -9.89 -15.12 -0.02
C SER A 225 -9.87 -13.78 0.73
N PRO A 226 -10.95 -13.39 1.44
CA PRO A 226 -11.00 -12.12 2.17
C PRO A 226 -10.11 -12.07 3.41
N ARG A 227 -9.51 -13.18 3.83
CA ARG A 227 -8.86 -13.25 5.16
C ARG A 227 -7.37 -12.95 5.24
N ARG A 228 -6.57 -13.05 4.17
CA ARG A 228 -5.15 -12.62 4.16
C ARG A 228 -4.67 -12.34 2.75
N GLN A 229 -4.80 -11.10 2.30
CA GLN A 229 -4.19 -10.69 1.05
C GLN A 229 -2.73 -10.28 1.28
N ARG A 230 -1.80 -11.24 1.21
CA ARG A 230 -0.43 -10.93 0.83
C ARG A 230 -0.39 -10.85 -0.69
N TRP A 231 -0.13 -9.69 -1.22
CA TRP A 231 0.01 -9.45 -2.66
C TRP A 231 1.10 -10.35 -3.24
N PRO A 232 0.87 -11.00 -4.40
CA PRO A 232 1.96 -11.59 -5.16
C PRO A 232 2.95 -10.48 -5.52
N ARG A 233 4.23 -10.69 -5.23
CA ARG A 233 5.28 -9.82 -5.76
C ARG A 233 5.37 -10.08 -7.27
N TRP A 234 4.77 -9.23 -8.05
CA TRP A 234 4.94 -9.21 -9.50
C TRP A 234 6.41 -8.95 -9.81
N GLY A 235 7.06 -9.86 -10.50
CA GLY A 235 8.40 -9.67 -11.02
C GLY A 235 9.45 -10.69 -10.61
N ARG A 236 9.19 -11.99 -10.77
CA ARG A 236 10.26 -12.97 -10.96
C ARG A 236 9.84 -14.02 -11.99
N PRO A 237 10.50 -14.12 -13.16
CA PRO A 237 10.68 -15.42 -13.79
C PRO A 237 11.52 -16.26 -12.82
N ARG A 238 11.09 -17.48 -12.50
CA ARG A 238 11.94 -18.43 -11.77
C ARG A 238 13.14 -18.76 -12.67
N PRO A 239 14.39 -18.71 -12.18
CA PRO A 239 15.46 -19.40 -12.86
C PRO A 239 15.14 -20.90 -12.76
N SER A 240 15.24 -21.60 -13.87
CA SER A 240 15.27 -23.06 -13.95
C SER A 240 16.36 -23.55 -12.97
N SER A 241 15.96 -24.22 -11.92
CA SER A 241 16.91 -24.80 -10.95
C SER A 241 17.41 -26.14 -11.48
N PRO A 242 18.73 -26.37 -11.46
CA PRO A 242 19.26 -27.73 -11.39
C PRO A 242 19.07 -28.22 -9.95
N ALA A 243 18.69 -29.47 -9.83
CA ALA A 243 18.54 -30.20 -8.58
C ALA A 243 19.86 -30.16 -7.78
N VAL A 244 19.79 -29.71 -6.54
CA VAL A 244 20.87 -29.91 -5.55
C VAL A 244 20.32 -30.74 -4.41
N ASN A 245 20.96 -31.89 -4.20
CA ASN A 245 20.73 -32.88 -3.18
C ASN A 245 20.76 -32.28 -1.76
N LEU A 246 19.73 -32.62 -1.00
CA LEU A 246 19.68 -32.42 0.45
C LEU A 246 20.41 -33.57 1.15
N LEU A 247 21.43 -33.25 1.95
CA LEU A 247 21.93 -34.10 3.05
C LEU A 247 21.32 -33.60 4.37
N PRO A 248 20.99 -34.52 5.31
CA PRO A 248 20.33 -34.19 6.56
C PRO A 248 21.32 -33.90 7.67
N GLY A 249 21.03 -32.94 8.54
CA GLY A 249 21.72 -32.84 9.82
C GLY A 249 21.70 -31.48 10.51
N SER A 250 21.26 -31.52 11.78
CA SER A 250 21.42 -30.57 12.89
C SER A 250 20.37 -29.46 13.01
N ALA A 251 19.42 -29.64 13.90
CA ALA A 251 19.38 -29.38 15.35
C ALA A 251 19.05 -27.92 15.74
N TRP A 252 17.80 -27.72 16.21
CA TRP A 252 17.35 -27.04 17.45
C TRP A 252 17.92 -25.66 17.79
N PHE A 253 17.07 -24.65 17.75
CA PHE A 253 16.99 -23.69 18.87
C PHE A 253 15.55 -23.18 19.01
N LEU A 254 14.96 -23.51 20.15
CA LEU A 254 13.72 -22.97 20.69
C LEU A 254 14.02 -21.59 21.25
N ASP A 255 13.34 -20.55 20.77
CA ASP A 255 13.31 -19.24 21.44
C ASP A 255 12.02 -19.08 22.23
N LYS A 256 12.21 -18.76 23.51
CA LYS A 256 11.20 -18.59 24.57
C LYS A 256 10.39 -17.30 24.38
N PRO A 257 9.14 -17.24 24.85
CA PRO A 257 8.39 -15.99 24.89
C PRO A 257 8.87 -15.09 26.03
N ALA A 258 8.96 -13.78 25.75
CA ALA A 258 9.26 -12.74 26.73
C ALA A 258 8.06 -12.46 27.64
N PRO A 259 8.29 -12.04 28.91
CA PRO A 259 7.25 -11.88 29.92
C PRO A 259 6.42 -10.61 29.75
N ALA A 260 5.17 -10.70 30.19
CA ALA A 260 4.23 -9.59 30.30
C ALA A 260 4.71 -8.55 31.34
N GLY A 261 4.76 -7.28 30.93
CA GLY A 261 5.07 -6.13 31.76
C GLY A 261 3.95 -5.10 31.75
N GLU A 262 3.35 -4.97 32.91
CA GLU A 262 2.72 -3.81 33.56
C GLU A 262 1.85 -2.83 32.75
N TYR A 263 0.54 -2.90 33.02
CA TYR A 263 -0.43 -1.85 32.76
C TYR A 263 -0.22 -0.68 33.74
N GLY A 264 0.24 0.45 33.23
CA GLY A 264 0.20 1.73 33.94
C GLY A 264 -1.21 2.32 33.89
N SER A 265 -1.73 2.62 35.06
CA SER A 265 -3.00 3.32 35.32
C SER A 265 -3.04 4.72 34.72
N TRP A 266 -4.03 5.04 33.91
CA TRP A 266 -4.36 6.41 33.53
C TRP A 266 -5.54 6.90 34.37
N ALA A 267 -5.22 7.80 35.29
CA ALA A 267 -6.17 8.56 36.08
C ALA A 267 -6.84 9.65 35.23
N SER A 268 -8.12 9.80 35.47
CA SER A 268 -9.06 10.88 35.15
C SER A 268 -8.44 12.24 34.81
N ALA A 269 -8.75 12.77 33.63
CA ALA A 269 -8.74 14.20 33.35
C ALA A 269 -10.14 14.61 32.86
N SER A 270 -10.88 15.28 33.74
CA SER A 270 -12.13 15.96 33.44
C SER A 270 -11.87 17.13 32.50
N ALA A 271 -12.34 17.07 31.27
CA ALA A 271 -12.35 18.20 30.35
C ALA A 271 -13.69 18.94 30.43
N VAL A 272 -13.62 20.14 30.96
CA VAL A 272 -14.66 21.16 30.99
C VAL A 272 -15.06 21.55 29.57
N ILE A 273 -16.35 21.43 29.24
CA ILE A 273 -16.95 21.94 28.00
C ILE A 273 -17.20 23.44 28.16
N PRO A 274 -16.68 24.32 27.32
CA PRO A 274 -17.13 25.72 27.30
C PRO A 274 -18.41 25.82 26.46
N THR A 275 -19.47 26.26 27.13
CA THR A 275 -20.70 26.77 26.53
C THR A 275 -20.39 27.99 25.65
N CYS A 276 -20.62 27.87 24.33
CA CYS A 276 -20.63 29.00 23.42
C CYS A 276 -22.07 29.51 23.30
N ALA A 277 -22.33 30.68 23.91
CA ALA A 277 -23.53 31.47 23.68
C ALA A 277 -23.25 32.50 22.58
N ARG A 278 -24.26 32.71 21.71
CA ARG A 278 -24.44 33.79 20.71
C ARG A 278 -23.62 33.68 19.38
N CYS A 279 -24.23 33.51 18.30
CA CYS A 279 -25.08 34.30 17.40
C CYS A 279 -25.59 33.36 16.33
#